data_90f9ade4ae5df2cdec6d61abbf7c35a9
#
_entry.id   90f9ade4ae5df2cdec6d61abbf7c35a9
#
_cell.length_a   1.000
_cell.length_b   1.000
_cell.length_c   1.000
_cell.angle_alpha   90.00
_cell.angle_beta   90.00
_cell.angle_gamma   90.00
#
_symmetry.space_group_name_H-M   'P 1'
#
loop_
_entity.id
_entity.type
_entity.pdbx_description
1 polymer ?
#
loop_
_entity_poly.entity_id
_entity_poly.type
_entity_poly.pdbx_seq_one_letter_code
_entity_poly.pdbx_strand_id
1 'polypeptide(L)'
;MSSFRDADTEVPVFRRQKDAYITIFVHSFVRLSSTQNSPVKIFMHVFPAVESWHIASVCLLLALYIWISEFKALLYFSVKIFFHSILSIFFRDVEIIGRDKVPRHGPIIFTVNHANQFIDAVVLVCTAQHPISYLMAEKSWKRRIVGDLAWAMDVVPVKRAQDDAIKGKGLVVFSKLDFETTKLLSVQGTDTAFTQQLAKGDKIRPKGTSIAVKVTELVDDTCLLVEGSDITPDELEGVFSTSEPATFDILKRVDQKVVYSRVLDKLASGGCIGIFPEGGSHDRTDLLPLKVGVALIAYSALEKDGLNVPIVPVGLNYFQAHRWRGRASVEFGEPIYIDPSTLNSYKAGGAEKRKVCSDLLDRIQDSMKSVIVSAPDYDALQIIHTARRLYQRRGLQGKEKQDMARRFSEGYKMLSYMVEGDPPEA
;
A
#
# COMPACT_ATOMS: atom_id res chain seq x y z
N MET A 1 22.08 18.26 -11.58
CA MET A 1 21.56 17.13 -12.38
C MET A 1 22.36 15.86 -12.05
N SER A 2 22.20 15.32 -10.82
CA SER A 2 22.86 14.06 -10.43
C SER A 2 22.19 13.49 -9.17
N SER A 3 20.84 13.41 -9.11
CA SER A 3 20.15 12.96 -7.90
C SER A 3 19.61 11.53 -7.97
N PHE A 4 19.58 10.93 -9.14
CA PHE A 4 19.27 9.51 -9.32
C PHE A 4 20.47 8.84 -10.01
N ARG A 5 21.33 8.20 -9.22
CA ARG A 5 22.36 7.31 -9.77
C ARG A 5 21.73 5.93 -9.90
N ASP A 6 21.16 5.67 -11.05
CA ASP A 6 20.97 4.33 -11.58
C ASP A 6 22.06 4.08 -12.64
N ALA A 7 22.95 3.20 -12.35
CA ALA A 7 23.71 2.52 -13.38
C ALA A 7 22.81 1.39 -13.86
N ASP A 8 22.10 1.58 -14.95
CA ASP A 8 21.26 0.67 -15.72
C ASP A 8 19.79 1.10 -15.76
N THR A 9 19.51 2.10 -16.60
CA THR A 9 18.16 2.39 -17.11
C THR A 9 17.77 1.30 -18.13
N GLU A 10 17.51 0.09 -17.70
CA GLU A 10 16.77 -0.84 -18.51
C GLU A 10 15.28 -0.58 -18.34
N VAL A 11 14.71 0.16 -19.31
CA VAL A 11 13.28 0.18 -19.57
C VAL A 11 12.78 -1.26 -19.70
N PRO A 12 11.66 -1.67 -19.07
CA PRO A 12 11.17 -3.04 -19.12
C PRO A 12 11.20 -3.59 -20.54
N VAL A 13 11.78 -4.77 -20.73
CA VAL A 13 12.02 -5.42 -22.05
C VAL A 13 10.76 -5.45 -22.93
N PHE A 14 9.58 -5.58 -22.32
CA PHE A 14 8.31 -5.57 -23.03
C PHE A 14 7.97 -4.22 -23.65
N ARG A 15 8.47 -3.13 -23.09
CA ARG A 15 8.28 -1.77 -23.59
C ARG A 15 9.31 -1.43 -24.65
N ARG A 16 10.56 -1.83 -24.47
CA ARG A 16 11.60 -1.72 -25.52
C ARG A 16 11.17 -2.44 -26.81
N GLN A 17 10.53 -3.59 -26.72
CA GLN A 17 10.00 -4.26 -27.87
C GLN A 17 8.83 -3.50 -28.52
N LYS A 18 7.83 -3.03 -27.76
CA LYS A 18 6.69 -2.25 -28.31
C LYS A 18 7.14 -0.91 -28.91
N ASP A 19 7.97 -0.16 -28.18
CA ASP A 19 8.47 1.13 -28.66
C ASP A 19 9.41 0.95 -29.86
N ALA A 20 10.22 -0.11 -29.89
CA ALA A 20 11.02 -0.49 -31.03
C ALA A 20 10.12 -0.87 -32.22
N TYR A 21 9.05 -1.63 -32.01
CA TYR A 21 8.12 -1.99 -33.10
C TYR A 21 7.37 -0.79 -33.65
N ILE A 22 6.92 0.14 -32.79
CA ILE A 22 6.26 1.38 -33.22
C ILE A 22 7.24 2.28 -33.98
N THR A 23 8.44 2.47 -33.46
CA THR A 23 9.49 3.28 -34.10
C THR A 23 9.97 2.64 -35.41
N ILE A 24 10.18 1.33 -35.42
CA ILE A 24 10.53 0.56 -36.63
C ILE A 24 9.38 0.62 -37.63
N PHE A 25 8.12 0.48 -37.19
CA PHE A 25 6.96 0.55 -38.07
C PHE A 25 6.81 1.95 -38.70
N VAL A 26 6.91 3.02 -37.90
CA VAL A 26 6.83 4.40 -38.42
C VAL A 26 8.02 4.72 -39.34
N HIS A 27 9.24 4.35 -38.96
CA HIS A 27 10.44 4.58 -39.78
C HIS A 27 10.43 3.72 -41.07
N SER A 28 9.98 2.48 -40.96
CA SER A 28 9.82 1.59 -42.11
C SER A 28 8.72 2.08 -43.03
N PHE A 29 7.61 2.59 -42.48
CA PHE A 29 6.51 3.14 -43.29
C PHE A 29 6.94 4.41 -44.04
N VAL A 30 7.66 5.32 -43.41
CA VAL A 30 8.22 6.53 -44.03
C VAL A 30 9.26 6.19 -45.10
N ARG A 31 10.16 5.22 -44.86
CA ARG A 31 11.10 4.74 -45.86
C ARG A 31 10.42 3.98 -47.02
N LEU A 32 9.42 3.16 -46.71
CA LEU A 32 8.67 2.39 -47.71
C LEU A 32 7.84 3.25 -48.66
N SER A 33 7.42 4.46 -48.24
CA SER A 33 6.70 5.38 -49.10
C SER A 33 7.59 6.15 -50.10
N SER A 34 8.90 6.22 -49.87
CA SER A 34 9.83 7.04 -50.66
C SER A 34 10.55 6.32 -51.80
N THR A 35 10.53 4.97 -51.84
CA THR A 35 11.24 4.19 -52.86
C THR A 35 10.31 3.83 -54.01
N GLN A 36 10.85 3.80 -55.25
CA GLN A 36 10.06 3.47 -56.48
C GLN A 36 9.47 2.04 -56.45
N ASN A 37 10.09 1.11 -55.71
CA ASN A 37 9.64 -0.29 -55.54
C ASN A 37 9.11 -0.56 -54.14
N SER A 38 8.35 0.35 -53.57
CA SER A 38 7.83 0.18 -52.23
C SER A 38 6.75 -0.92 -52.19
N PRO A 39 6.73 -1.80 -51.19
CA PRO A 39 5.65 -2.79 -51.02
C PRO A 39 4.26 -2.17 -51.06
N VAL A 40 4.11 -0.91 -50.67
CA VAL A 40 2.88 -0.13 -50.73
C VAL A 40 2.49 0.13 -52.16
N LYS A 41 3.43 0.51 -53.05
CA LYS A 41 3.17 0.72 -54.49
C LYS A 41 2.89 -0.59 -55.19
N ILE A 42 3.59 -1.66 -54.85
CA ILE A 42 3.29 -3.00 -55.40
C ILE A 42 1.90 -3.44 -54.98
N PHE A 43 1.53 -3.25 -53.68
CA PHE A 43 0.19 -3.54 -53.20
C PHE A 43 -0.89 -2.71 -53.93
N MET A 44 -0.66 -1.43 -54.14
CA MET A 44 -1.57 -0.55 -54.88
C MET A 44 -1.67 -0.94 -56.36
N HIS A 45 -0.62 -1.51 -56.96
CA HIS A 45 -0.67 -2.00 -58.34
C HIS A 45 -1.49 -3.29 -58.48
N VAL A 46 -1.44 -4.14 -57.45
CA VAL A 46 -2.21 -5.39 -57.37
C VAL A 46 -3.70 -5.09 -57.00
N PHE A 47 -3.94 -4.05 -56.22
CA PHE A 47 -5.30 -3.64 -55.79
C PHE A 47 -5.59 -2.19 -56.25
N PRO A 48 -5.90 -1.96 -57.51
CA PRO A 48 -6.09 -0.62 -58.08
C PRO A 48 -7.27 0.16 -57.47
N ALA A 49 -8.20 -0.54 -56.79
CA ALA A 49 -9.31 0.09 -56.07
C ALA A 49 -8.90 0.73 -54.71
N VAL A 50 -7.65 0.46 -54.23
CA VAL A 50 -7.16 0.99 -52.96
C VAL A 50 -6.29 2.21 -53.25
N GLU A 51 -6.82 3.37 -53.01
CA GLU A 51 -6.09 4.64 -53.14
C GLU A 51 -5.25 4.89 -51.85
N SER A 52 -4.20 5.70 -52.01
CA SER A 52 -3.26 6.02 -50.89
C SER A 52 -3.96 6.58 -49.64
N TRP A 53 -5.08 7.28 -49.80
CA TRP A 53 -5.84 7.82 -48.68
C TRP A 53 -6.56 6.73 -47.85
N HIS A 54 -6.95 5.59 -48.44
CA HIS A 54 -7.51 4.45 -47.70
C HIS A 54 -6.45 3.85 -46.76
N ILE A 55 -5.23 3.69 -47.27
CA ILE A 55 -4.09 3.20 -46.44
C ILE A 55 -3.79 4.20 -45.33
N ALA A 56 -3.76 5.49 -45.64
CA ALA A 56 -3.55 6.54 -44.66
C ALA A 56 -4.64 6.54 -43.59
N SER A 57 -5.91 6.36 -43.99
CA SER A 57 -7.04 6.28 -43.06
C SER A 57 -6.96 5.06 -42.17
N VAL A 58 -6.60 3.88 -42.68
CA VAL A 58 -6.40 2.68 -41.86
C VAL A 58 -5.24 2.86 -40.86
N CYS A 59 -4.14 3.44 -41.32
CA CYS A 59 -3.00 3.74 -40.44
C CYS A 59 -3.39 4.74 -39.35
N LEU A 60 -4.17 5.77 -39.68
CA LEU A 60 -4.65 6.75 -38.69
C LEU A 60 -5.61 6.10 -37.69
N LEU A 61 -6.54 5.27 -38.15
CA LEU A 61 -7.46 4.53 -37.26
C LEU A 61 -6.72 3.56 -36.36
N LEU A 62 -5.71 2.85 -36.85
CA LEU A 62 -4.86 1.98 -36.07
C LEU A 62 -4.04 2.77 -35.03
N ALA A 63 -3.48 3.91 -35.44
CA ALA A 63 -2.74 4.78 -34.52
C ALA A 63 -3.66 5.34 -33.43
N LEU A 64 -4.87 5.75 -33.80
CA LEU A 64 -5.89 6.23 -32.86
C LEU A 64 -6.34 5.11 -31.90
N TYR A 65 -6.56 3.89 -32.41
CA TYR A 65 -6.89 2.73 -31.62
C TYR A 65 -5.77 2.41 -30.60
N ILE A 66 -4.52 2.36 -31.03
CA ILE A 66 -3.36 2.14 -30.17
C ILE A 66 -3.26 3.26 -29.13
N TRP A 67 -3.45 4.51 -29.55
CA TRP A 67 -3.41 5.65 -28.62
C TRP A 67 -4.50 5.57 -27.57
N ILE A 68 -5.73 5.23 -27.95
CA ILE A 68 -6.85 5.06 -27.00
C ILE A 68 -6.60 3.86 -26.08
N SER A 69 -6.12 2.72 -26.60
CA SER A 69 -5.87 1.51 -25.81
C SER A 69 -4.73 1.69 -24.79
N GLU A 70 -3.69 2.43 -25.13
CA GLU A 70 -2.54 2.68 -24.27
C GLU A 70 -2.63 4.01 -23.50
N PHE A 71 -3.71 4.77 -23.69
CA PHE A 71 -3.88 6.11 -23.10
C PHE A 71 -3.67 6.10 -21.58
N LYS A 72 -4.25 5.11 -20.87
CA LYS A 72 -4.12 4.99 -19.43
C LYS A 72 -2.68 4.71 -19.00
N ALA A 73 -1.95 3.89 -19.75
CA ALA A 73 -0.54 3.64 -19.49
C ALA A 73 0.32 4.89 -19.72
N LEU A 74 0.07 5.61 -20.82
CA LEU A 74 0.75 6.89 -21.12
C LEU A 74 0.50 7.91 -20.02
N LEU A 75 -0.74 8.03 -19.55
CA LEU A 75 -1.11 8.94 -18.48
C LEU A 75 -0.41 8.56 -17.17
N TYR A 76 -0.41 7.27 -16.80
CA TYR A 76 0.33 6.78 -15.63
C TYR A 76 1.80 7.20 -15.67
N PHE A 77 2.47 6.99 -16.78
CA PHE A 77 3.88 7.34 -16.91
C PHE A 77 4.13 8.84 -16.96
N SER A 78 3.23 9.61 -17.52
CA SER A 78 3.31 11.08 -17.49
C SER A 78 3.22 11.61 -16.06
N VAL A 79 2.29 11.08 -15.27
CA VAL A 79 2.16 11.39 -13.84
C VAL A 79 3.39 10.91 -13.05
N LYS A 80 3.93 9.72 -13.37
CA LYS A 80 5.16 9.21 -12.77
C LYS A 80 6.36 10.15 -13.05
N ILE A 81 6.52 10.62 -14.28
CA ILE A 81 7.59 11.58 -14.67
C ILE A 81 7.41 12.90 -13.91
N PHE A 82 6.19 13.41 -13.84
CA PHE A 82 5.88 14.62 -13.08
C PHE A 82 6.29 14.48 -11.59
N PHE A 83 5.88 13.42 -10.93
CA PHE A 83 6.26 13.16 -9.56
C PHE A 83 7.76 12.90 -9.38
N HIS A 84 8.39 12.21 -10.31
CA HIS A 84 9.83 12.02 -10.30
C HIS A 84 10.57 13.38 -10.35
N SER A 85 10.08 14.33 -11.15
CA SER A 85 10.63 15.68 -11.21
C SER A 85 10.46 16.40 -9.88
N ILE A 86 9.29 16.30 -9.24
CA ILE A 86 9.04 16.87 -7.90
C ILE A 86 9.99 16.25 -6.87
N LEU A 87 10.13 14.93 -6.84
CA LEU A 87 11.02 14.24 -5.90
C LEU A 87 12.47 14.63 -6.09
N SER A 88 12.94 14.84 -7.34
CA SER A 88 14.30 15.27 -7.64
C SER A 88 14.60 16.70 -7.19
N ILE A 89 13.57 17.54 -7.10
CA ILE A 89 13.66 18.89 -6.54
C ILE A 89 13.64 18.83 -5.00
N PHE A 90 12.72 18.00 -4.44
CA PHE A 90 12.48 17.92 -3.01
C PHE A 90 13.60 17.19 -2.26
N PHE A 91 14.04 16.03 -2.76
CA PHE A 91 15.14 15.27 -2.19
C PHE A 91 16.46 15.61 -2.88
N ARG A 92 17.53 15.63 -2.11
CA ARG A 92 18.89 15.76 -2.67
C ARG A 92 19.33 14.47 -3.35
N ASP A 93 18.94 13.34 -2.77
CA ASP A 93 19.32 12.01 -3.21
C ASP A 93 18.30 10.99 -2.70
N VAL A 94 17.91 10.06 -3.55
CA VAL A 94 17.07 8.92 -3.20
C VAL A 94 17.83 7.67 -3.60
N GLU A 95 18.37 6.99 -2.62
CA GLU A 95 19.17 5.77 -2.81
C GLU A 95 18.24 4.55 -2.88
N ILE A 96 18.39 3.73 -3.93
CA ILE A 96 17.56 2.54 -4.15
C ILE A 96 18.42 1.29 -3.91
N ILE A 97 17.93 0.38 -3.06
CA ILE A 97 18.65 -0.80 -2.61
C ILE A 97 17.78 -2.04 -2.84
N GLY A 98 18.38 -3.14 -3.29
CA GLY A 98 17.70 -4.43 -3.43
C GLY A 98 16.64 -4.50 -4.53
N ARG A 99 16.70 -3.61 -5.51
CA ARG A 99 15.77 -3.59 -6.65
C ARG A 99 15.83 -4.85 -7.50
N ASP A 100 16.97 -5.49 -7.54
CA ASP A 100 17.25 -6.76 -8.21
C ASP A 100 16.52 -7.96 -7.60
N LYS A 101 16.11 -7.86 -6.33
CA LYS A 101 15.33 -8.87 -5.60
C LYS A 101 13.86 -8.91 -6.02
N VAL A 102 13.35 -7.81 -6.55
CA VAL A 102 11.96 -7.71 -6.98
C VAL A 102 11.72 -8.58 -8.20
N PRO A 103 10.71 -9.48 -8.19
CA PRO A 103 10.38 -10.28 -9.36
C PRO A 103 10.14 -9.42 -10.60
N ARG A 104 10.72 -9.79 -11.73
CA ARG A 104 10.65 -9.00 -12.97
C ARG A 104 9.27 -8.99 -13.62
N HIS A 105 8.48 -10.03 -13.39
CA HIS A 105 7.18 -10.26 -14.04
C HIS A 105 6.17 -10.79 -13.03
N GLY A 106 4.91 -10.61 -13.33
CA GLY A 106 3.79 -11.13 -12.56
C GLY A 106 3.23 -10.12 -11.55
N PRO A 107 2.16 -10.52 -10.86
CA PRO A 107 1.57 -9.71 -9.81
C PRO A 107 2.49 -9.67 -8.58
N ILE A 108 2.57 -8.52 -7.93
CA ILE A 108 3.38 -8.31 -6.72
C ILE A 108 2.56 -7.51 -5.72
N ILE A 109 2.63 -7.88 -4.45
CA ILE A 109 2.14 -7.08 -3.33
C ILE A 109 3.34 -6.42 -2.65
N PHE A 110 3.47 -5.11 -2.77
CA PHE A 110 4.47 -4.34 -2.04
C PHE A 110 3.91 -3.94 -0.67
N THR A 111 4.59 -4.31 0.41
CA THR A 111 4.26 -3.89 1.78
C THR A 111 5.24 -2.83 2.24
N VAL A 112 4.75 -1.65 2.60
CA VAL A 112 5.56 -0.44 2.78
C VAL A 112 5.23 0.19 4.12
N ASN A 113 6.23 0.68 4.85
CA ASN A 113 6.01 1.50 6.05
C ASN A 113 5.45 2.89 5.68
N HIS A 114 4.68 3.49 6.59
CA HIS A 114 3.88 4.68 6.28
C HIS A 114 4.18 5.87 7.18
N ALA A 115 5.30 6.52 6.93
CA ALA A 115 5.72 7.71 7.68
C ALA A 115 5.09 9.02 7.16
N ASN A 116 4.70 9.08 5.87
CA ASN A 116 4.12 10.29 5.28
C ASN A 116 3.00 9.95 4.30
N GLN A 117 1.81 10.47 4.58
CA GLN A 117 0.55 10.13 3.90
C GLN A 117 0.59 10.16 2.36
N PHE A 118 1.31 11.07 1.76
CA PHE A 118 1.32 11.26 0.31
C PHE A 118 2.68 10.91 -0.33
N ILE A 119 3.76 11.33 0.30
CA ILE A 119 5.12 11.20 -0.26
C ILE A 119 5.53 9.73 -0.39
N ASP A 120 5.15 8.87 0.56
CA ASP A 120 5.51 7.46 0.57
C ASP A 120 5.03 6.73 -0.69
N ALA A 121 3.75 6.96 -1.06
CA ALA A 121 3.19 6.38 -2.28
C ALA A 121 3.93 6.88 -3.53
N VAL A 122 4.23 8.17 -3.58
CA VAL A 122 4.95 8.79 -4.71
C VAL A 122 6.38 8.26 -4.81
N VAL A 123 7.08 8.15 -3.69
CA VAL A 123 8.45 7.61 -3.64
C VAL A 123 8.48 6.18 -4.16
N LEU A 124 7.57 5.33 -3.69
CA LEU A 124 7.51 3.95 -4.16
C LEU A 124 7.20 3.86 -5.66
N VAL A 125 6.20 4.60 -6.17
CA VAL A 125 5.88 4.63 -7.61
C VAL A 125 7.09 5.05 -8.44
N CYS A 126 7.84 6.05 -7.99
CA CYS A 126 8.99 6.57 -8.74
C CYS A 126 10.20 5.63 -8.69
N THR A 127 10.35 4.83 -7.62
CA THR A 127 11.50 3.95 -7.42
C THR A 127 11.28 2.52 -7.89
N ALA A 128 10.04 2.02 -7.88
CA ALA A 128 9.71 0.69 -8.36
C ALA A 128 9.78 0.60 -9.91
N GLN A 129 10.12 -0.60 -10.40
CA GLN A 129 10.18 -0.90 -11.85
C GLN A 129 8.78 -1.15 -12.45
N HIS A 130 7.83 -1.56 -11.61
CA HIS A 130 6.47 -1.93 -12.01
C HIS A 130 5.51 -0.76 -11.84
N PRO A 131 4.46 -0.66 -12.67
CA PRO A 131 3.31 0.18 -12.35
C PRO A 131 2.63 -0.35 -11.10
N ILE A 132 2.45 0.51 -10.10
CA ILE A 132 1.86 0.14 -8.81
C ILE A 132 0.51 0.83 -8.66
N SER A 133 -0.50 0.06 -8.33
CA SER A 133 -1.82 0.52 -7.92
C SER A 133 -1.90 0.54 -6.39
N TYR A 134 -2.49 1.58 -5.82
CA TYR A 134 -2.70 1.69 -4.38
C TYR A 134 -4.15 1.47 -4.00
N LEU A 135 -4.39 1.20 -2.73
CA LEU A 135 -5.71 1.22 -2.13
C LEU A 135 -5.96 2.62 -1.54
N MET A 136 -7.03 3.28 -1.95
CA MET A 136 -7.40 4.60 -1.46
C MET A 136 -8.83 4.60 -0.93
N ALA A 137 -9.08 5.36 0.16
CA ALA A 137 -10.42 5.56 0.66
C ALA A 137 -11.34 6.18 -0.43
N GLU A 138 -12.53 5.63 -0.62
CA GLU A 138 -13.49 6.11 -1.63
C GLU A 138 -13.83 7.59 -1.45
N LYS A 139 -13.86 8.09 -0.21
CA LYS A 139 -14.04 9.51 0.10
C LYS A 139 -12.95 10.40 -0.51
N SER A 140 -11.69 9.95 -0.52
CA SER A 140 -10.60 10.67 -1.15
C SER A 140 -10.63 10.55 -2.68
N TRP A 141 -11.04 9.39 -3.21
CA TRP A 141 -11.27 9.17 -4.63
C TRP A 141 -12.32 10.12 -5.23
N LYS A 142 -13.37 10.44 -4.49
CA LYS A 142 -14.44 11.36 -4.94
C LYS A 142 -14.02 12.83 -4.99
N ARG A 143 -12.83 13.19 -4.48
CA ARG A 143 -12.30 14.57 -4.59
C ARG A 143 -11.77 14.80 -6.01
N ARG A 144 -12.19 15.90 -6.66
CA ARG A 144 -11.92 16.20 -8.06
C ARG A 144 -10.45 15.99 -8.46
N ILE A 145 -9.53 16.76 -7.98
CA ILE A 145 -8.10 16.67 -8.38
C ILE A 145 -7.45 15.37 -7.89
N VAL A 146 -7.75 14.96 -6.65
CA VAL A 146 -7.17 13.74 -6.06
C VAL A 146 -7.71 12.49 -6.75
N GLY A 147 -8.99 12.49 -7.09
CA GLY A 147 -9.63 11.38 -7.81
C GLY A 147 -9.13 11.24 -9.25
N ASP A 148 -8.97 12.36 -9.97
CA ASP A 148 -8.43 12.35 -11.32
C ASP A 148 -7.00 11.80 -11.36
N LEU A 149 -6.17 12.23 -10.40
CA LEU A 149 -4.82 11.73 -10.24
C LEU A 149 -4.79 10.25 -9.84
N ALA A 150 -5.66 9.85 -8.91
CA ALA A 150 -5.80 8.47 -8.48
C ALA A 150 -6.28 7.57 -9.62
N TRP A 151 -7.19 8.04 -10.46
CA TRP A 151 -7.61 7.33 -11.66
C TRP A 151 -6.46 7.15 -12.66
N ALA A 152 -5.66 8.21 -12.88
CA ALA A 152 -4.47 8.15 -13.73
C ALA A 152 -3.43 7.16 -13.22
N MET A 153 -3.31 7.02 -11.89
CA MET A 153 -2.39 6.10 -11.21
C MET A 153 -2.98 4.70 -11.00
N ASP A 154 -4.14 4.41 -11.59
CA ASP A 154 -4.83 3.13 -11.47
C ASP A 154 -5.10 2.68 -10.02
N VAL A 155 -5.39 3.64 -9.15
CA VAL A 155 -5.67 3.42 -7.74
C VAL A 155 -7.02 2.71 -7.57
N VAL A 156 -7.10 1.76 -6.65
CA VAL A 156 -8.32 1.01 -6.35
C VAL A 156 -9.08 1.68 -5.20
N PRO A 157 -10.29 2.23 -5.43
CA PRO A 157 -11.09 2.83 -4.38
C PRO A 157 -11.65 1.76 -3.44
N VAL A 158 -11.53 2.01 -2.13
CA VAL A 158 -11.91 1.10 -1.05
C VAL A 158 -12.91 1.80 -0.14
N LYS A 159 -14.06 1.20 0.08
CA LYS A 159 -15.00 1.66 1.10
C LYS A 159 -14.48 1.34 2.50
N ARG A 160 -14.49 2.33 3.37
CA ARG A 160 -14.16 2.16 4.79
C ARG A 160 -15.40 2.50 5.61
N ALA A 161 -15.72 1.68 6.60
CA ALA A 161 -16.86 1.93 7.49
C ALA A 161 -16.83 3.33 8.14
N GLN A 162 -15.63 3.80 8.45
CA GLN A 162 -15.41 5.12 9.07
C GLN A 162 -15.67 6.32 8.13
N ASP A 163 -15.64 6.10 6.82
CA ASP A 163 -15.88 7.18 5.84
C ASP A 163 -17.39 7.47 5.67
N ASP A 164 -18.23 6.47 5.93
CA ASP A 164 -19.70 6.52 5.86
C ASP A 164 -20.32 6.48 7.27
N ALA A 165 -19.64 7.04 8.27
CA ALA A 165 -20.13 7.08 9.64
C ALA A 165 -21.45 7.86 9.74
N ILE A 166 -22.47 7.24 10.31
CA ILE A 166 -23.80 7.83 10.53
C ILE A 166 -23.92 8.19 12.01
N LYS A 167 -24.41 9.39 12.30
CA LYS A 167 -24.65 9.79 13.67
C LYS A 167 -25.77 8.95 14.28
N GLY A 168 -25.50 8.28 15.40
CA GLY A 168 -26.50 7.54 16.18
C GLY A 168 -27.47 8.48 16.89
N LYS A 169 -28.70 8.00 17.09
CA LYS A 169 -29.73 8.69 17.88
C LYS A 169 -29.54 8.41 19.37
N GLY A 170 -29.65 9.42 20.22
CA GLY A 170 -29.54 9.29 21.66
C GLY A 170 -28.11 9.34 22.18
N LEU A 171 -27.92 8.90 23.40
CA LEU A 171 -26.68 8.88 24.14
C LEU A 171 -26.38 7.45 24.59
N VAL A 172 -25.11 7.10 24.70
CA VAL A 172 -24.66 5.78 25.13
C VAL A 172 -23.71 5.86 26.32
N VAL A 173 -23.83 4.90 27.21
CA VAL A 173 -22.93 4.67 28.34
C VAL A 173 -22.42 3.22 28.22
N PHE A 174 -21.11 3.06 28.38
CA PHE A 174 -20.46 1.75 28.34
C PHE A 174 -20.31 1.22 29.77
N SER A 175 -20.69 -0.03 30.00
CA SER A 175 -20.48 -0.72 31.28
C SER A 175 -19.75 -2.03 31.08
N LYS A 176 -18.80 -2.32 31.97
CA LYS A 176 -18.07 -3.60 31.97
C LYS A 176 -19.04 -4.70 32.40
N LEU A 177 -19.29 -5.65 31.51
CA LEU A 177 -19.80 -6.94 31.88
C LEU A 177 -18.69 -7.91 32.21
N ASP A 178 -18.33 -8.85 32.15
CA ASP A 178 -17.24 -9.76 32.48
C ASP A 178 -16.10 -9.68 31.46
N PHE A 179 -15.29 -8.58 31.52
CA PHE A 179 -14.27 -8.31 30.50
C PHE A 179 -13.08 -9.25 30.57
N GLU A 180 -12.77 -9.78 31.76
CA GLU A 180 -11.62 -10.67 31.93
C GLU A 180 -11.81 -12.03 31.25
N THR A 181 -13.06 -12.54 31.21
CA THR A 181 -13.36 -13.88 30.68
C THR A 181 -13.92 -13.84 29.25
N THR A 182 -14.80 -12.86 28.94
CA THR A 182 -15.56 -12.85 27.67
C THR A 182 -15.16 -11.74 26.70
N LYS A 183 -14.41 -10.72 27.18
CA LYS A 183 -14.12 -9.48 26.45
C LYS A 183 -15.36 -8.78 25.89
N LEU A 184 -16.53 -9.01 26.52
CA LEU A 184 -17.80 -8.41 26.18
C LEU A 184 -18.10 -7.20 27.07
N LEU A 185 -18.68 -6.17 26.46
CA LEU A 185 -19.09 -4.96 27.10
C LEU A 185 -20.60 -4.76 26.85
N SER A 186 -21.31 -4.27 27.85
CA SER A 186 -22.69 -3.81 27.68
C SER A 186 -22.70 -2.32 27.39
N VAL A 187 -23.52 -1.94 26.42
CA VAL A 187 -23.76 -0.54 26.08
C VAL A 187 -25.21 -0.24 26.36
N GLN A 188 -25.44 0.70 27.26
CA GLN A 188 -26.78 1.19 27.59
C GLN A 188 -27.02 2.53 26.89
N GLY A 189 -28.18 2.66 26.23
CA GLY A 189 -28.61 3.82 25.50
C GLY A 189 -29.75 4.55 26.17
N THR A 190 -29.73 5.88 26.06
CA THR A 190 -30.86 6.75 26.45
C THR A 190 -31.38 7.41 25.18
N ASP A 191 -32.67 7.32 24.94
CA ASP A 191 -33.33 7.78 23.70
C ASP A 191 -32.76 7.20 22.41
N THR A 192 -32.24 6.00 22.48
CA THR A 192 -31.66 5.28 21.35
C THR A 192 -32.70 4.46 20.58
N ALA A 193 -32.36 4.02 19.38
CA ALA A 193 -33.18 3.14 18.55
C ALA A 193 -32.25 2.09 17.91
N PHE A 194 -31.57 1.29 18.74
CA PHE A 194 -30.52 0.38 18.29
C PHE A 194 -31.02 -0.65 17.27
N THR A 195 -32.20 -1.21 17.48
CA THR A 195 -32.77 -2.23 16.57
C THR A 195 -33.08 -1.68 15.18
N GLN A 196 -33.38 -0.36 15.06
CA GLN A 196 -33.65 0.29 13.79
C GLN A 196 -32.38 0.78 13.09
N GLN A 197 -31.35 1.15 13.84
CA GLN A 197 -30.15 1.81 13.32
C GLN A 197 -28.96 0.87 13.15
N LEU A 198 -28.87 -0.19 13.93
CA LEU A 198 -27.72 -1.11 13.98
C LEU A 198 -28.08 -2.51 13.51
N ALA A 199 -27.10 -3.22 13.02
CA ALA A 199 -27.16 -4.64 12.74
C ALA A 199 -25.96 -5.35 13.39
N LYS A 200 -26.10 -6.66 13.64
CA LYS A 200 -25.00 -7.51 14.13
C LYS A 200 -23.79 -7.41 13.20
N GLY A 201 -22.64 -7.03 13.77
CA GLY A 201 -21.38 -6.85 13.04
C GLY A 201 -21.10 -5.40 12.61
N ASP A 202 -22.05 -4.45 12.79
CA ASP A 202 -21.77 -3.02 12.72
C ASP A 202 -20.82 -2.65 13.86
N LYS A 203 -20.18 -1.48 13.78
CA LYS A 203 -19.37 -0.94 14.87
C LYS A 203 -19.98 0.36 15.36
N ILE A 204 -19.85 0.63 16.66
CA ILE A 204 -20.19 1.92 17.26
C ILE A 204 -18.92 2.59 17.78
N ARG A 205 -18.84 3.90 17.63
CA ARG A 205 -17.71 4.71 18.07
C ARG A 205 -18.23 5.88 18.91
N PRO A 206 -17.88 5.96 20.21
CA PRO A 206 -18.19 7.11 21.03
C PRO A 206 -17.54 8.36 20.45
N LYS A 207 -18.25 9.49 20.50
CA LYS A 207 -17.71 10.75 19.99
C LYS A 207 -16.54 11.21 20.88
N GLY A 208 -15.48 11.68 20.23
CA GLY A 208 -14.26 12.10 20.92
C GLY A 208 -13.22 10.99 21.08
N THR A 209 -13.54 9.75 20.67
CA THR A 209 -12.59 8.63 20.68
C THR A 209 -12.30 8.15 19.26
N SER A 210 -11.13 7.53 19.07
CA SER A 210 -10.78 6.80 17.84
C SER A 210 -11.25 5.34 17.87
N ILE A 211 -11.72 4.87 19.03
CA ILE A 211 -12.01 3.47 19.31
C ILE A 211 -13.40 3.11 18.81
N ALA A 212 -13.51 2.07 18.00
CA ALA A 212 -14.76 1.56 17.46
C ALA A 212 -14.97 0.11 17.88
N VAL A 213 -16.03 -0.15 18.64
CA VAL A 213 -16.38 -1.47 19.17
C VAL A 213 -17.42 -2.16 18.29
N LYS A 214 -17.27 -3.46 18.12
CA LYS A 214 -18.12 -4.26 17.24
C LYS A 214 -19.37 -4.77 17.98
N VAL A 215 -20.53 -4.55 17.39
CA VAL A 215 -21.81 -5.04 17.89
C VAL A 215 -21.91 -6.55 17.68
N THR A 216 -21.98 -7.29 18.79
CA THR A 216 -22.12 -8.76 18.80
C THR A 216 -23.57 -9.16 18.88
N GLU A 217 -24.37 -8.45 19.66
CA GLU A 217 -25.77 -8.77 19.86
C GLU A 217 -26.57 -7.49 20.15
N LEU A 218 -27.78 -7.42 19.63
CA LEU A 218 -28.77 -6.37 19.91
C LEU A 218 -29.81 -6.99 20.83
N VAL A 219 -29.86 -6.50 22.06
CA VAL A 219 -30.82 -6.99 23.06
C VAL A 219 -32.17 -6.29 22.87
N ASP A 220 -32.16 -4.96 22.86
CA ASP A 220 -33.34 -4.12 22.63
C ASP A 220 -32.91 -2.71 22.09
N ASP A 221 -33.84 -1.77 22.01
CA ASP A 221 -33.56 -0.40 21.53
C ASP A 221 -32.66 0.41 22.48
N THR A 222 -32.44 -0.06 23.70
CA THR A 222 -31.66 0.63 24.74
C THR A 222 -30.47 -0.15 25.23
N CYS A 223 -30.33 -1.45 24.83
CA CYS A 223 -29.23 -2.29 25.28
C CYS A 223 -28.67 -3.11 24.15
N LEU A 224 -27.33 -3.13 24.04
CA LEU A 224 -26.58 -4.00 23.12
C LEU A 224 -25.28 -4.50 23.74
N LEU A 225 -24.77 -5.61 23.21
CA LEU A 225 -23.49 -6.19 23.58
C LEU A 225 -22.47 -5.93 22.48
N VAL A 226 -21.26 -5.53 22.88
CA VAL A 226 -20.15 -5.26 21.98
C VAL A 226 -18.91 -6.05 22.36
N GLU A 227 -18.11 -6.38 21.37
CA GLU A 227 -16.83 -7.08 21.53
C GLU A 227 -15.68 -6.05 21.57
N GLY A 228 -14.87 -6.11 22.63
CA GLY A 228 -13.69 -5.27 22.82
C GLY A 228 -12.37 -5.99 22.57
N SER A 229 -12.36 -7.05 21.74
CA SER A 229 -11.16 -7.88 21.49
C SER A 229 -9.99 -7.13 20.86
N ASP A 230 -10.27 -6.02 20.17
CA ASP A 230 -9.26 -5.22 19.44
C ASP A 230 -8.77 -4.00 20.25
N ILE A 231 -9.14 -3.92 21.56
CA ILE A 231 -8.88 -2.75 22.41
C ILE A 231 -7.84 -3.12 23.46
N THR A 232 -6.80 -2.30 23.60
CA THR A 232 -5.80 -2.46 24.68
C THR A 232 -6.40 -2.08 26.05
N PRO A 233 -5.90 -2.61 27.17
CA PRO A 233 -6.38 -2.24 28.50
C PRO A 233 -6.36 -0.74 28.77
N ASP A 234 -5.33 -0.03 28.33
CA ASP A 234 -5.17 1.42 28.50
C ASP A 234 -6.21 2.22 27.67
N GLU A 235 -6.48 1.79 26.44
CA GLU A 235 -7.53 2.38 25.60
C GLU A 235 -8.93 2.13 26.17
N LEU A 236 -9.10 1.00 26.83
CA LEU A 236 -10.33 0.62 27.50
C LEU A 236 -10.64 1.57 28.67
N GLU A 237 -9.63 1.89 29.49
CA GLU A 237 -9.78 2.87 30.57
C GLU A 237 -10.18 4.25 30.05
N GLY A 238 -9.60 4.71 28.93
CA GLY A 238 -9.93 5.97 28.30
C GLY A 238 -11.39 6.06 27.81
N VAL A 239 -11.98 4.96 27.37
CA VAL A 239 -13.40 4.90 26.93
C VAL A 239 -14.36 4.78 28.11
N PHE A 240 -13.94 4.11 29.19
CA PHE A 240 -14.78 3.81 30.36
C PHE A 240 -14.59 4.78 31.52
N SER A 241 -13.56 5.63 31.51
CA SER A 241 -13.39 6.69 32.50
C SER A 241 -14.48 7.78 32.41
N THR A 242 -15.16 7.88 31.29
CA THR A 242 -16.34 8.77 31.12
C THR A 242 -17.61 7.99 31.46
N SER A 243 -18.02 8.01 32.74
CA SER A 243 -19.36 7.60 33.19
C SER A 243 -20.45 8.51 32.63
N GLU A 244 -20.12 9.50 31.82
CA GLU A 244 -21.06 10.45 31.25
C GLU A 244 -21.62 9.93 29.92
N PRO A 245 -22.94 10.12 29.70
CA PRO A 245 -23.56 9.73 28.43
C PRO A 245 -22.96 10.48 27.25
N ALA A 246 -22.47 9.74 26.25
CA ALA A 246 -21.82 10.30 25.06
C ALA A 246 -22.63 10.05 23.79
N THR A 247 -22.60 10.98 22.86
CA THR A 247 -23.09 10.74 21.49
C THR A 247 -22.18 9.77 20.76
N PHE A 248 -22.70 9.02 19.81
CA PHE A 248 -21.97 8.00 19.10
C PHE A 248 -22.19 8.04 17.59
N ASP A 249 -21.21 7.51 16.88
CA ASP A 249 -21.27 7.27 15.43
C ASP A 249 -21.48 5.78 15.17
N ILE A 250 -22.30 5.47 14.17
CA ILE A 250 -22.56 4.14 13.66
C ILE A 250 -21.68 3.92 12.44
N LEU A 251 -20.89 2.88 12.46
CA LEU A 251 -20.03 2.45 11.37
C LEU A 251 -20.62 1.16 10.78
N LYS A 252 -21.30 1.27 9.65
CA LYS A 252 -21.90 0.13 8.99
C LYS A 252 -20.87 -0.88 8.55
N ARG A 253 -21.18 -2.18 8.69
CA ARG A 253 -20.34 -3.25 8.20
C ARG A 253 -20.19 -3.13 6.69
N VAL A 254 -18.95 -2.99 6.22
CA VAL A 254 -18.61 -3.03 4.79
C VAL A 254 -18.35 -4.48 4.40
N ASP A 255 -18.96 -4.92 3.31
CA ASP A 255 -18.62 -6.24 2.73
C ASP A 255 -17.21 -6.19 2.11
N GLN A 256 -16.26 -6.71 2.85
CA GLN A 256 -14.87 -6.75 2.42
C GLN A 256 -14.65 -7.59 1.16
N LYS A 257 -15.56 -8.52 0.82
CA LYS A 257 -15.47 -9.31 -0.41
C LYS A 257 -15.53 -8.44 -1.66
N VAL A 258 -16.40 -7.41 -1.67
CA VAL A 258 -16.50 -6.47 -2.79
C VAL A 258 -15.25 -5.60 -2.91
N VAL A 259 -14.65 -5.23 -1.78
CA VAL A 259 -13.40 -4.45 -1.75
C VAL A 259 -12.25 -5.29 -2.30
N TYR A 260 -12.10 -6.52 -1.82
CA TYR A 260 -11.01 -7.39 -2.25
C TYR A 260 -11.19 -7.93 -3.67
N SER A 261 -12.42 -8.02 -4.20
CA SER A 261 -12.62 -8.50 -5.57
C SER A 261 -11.84 -7.66 -6.59
N ARG A 262 -11.91 -6.33 -6.52
CA ARG A 262 -11.16 -5.43 -7.42
C ARG A 262 -9.65 -5.57 -7.28
N VAL A 263 -9.19 -5.80 -6.05
CA VAL A 263 -7.77 -6.03 -5.76
C VAL A 263 -7.32 -7.36 -6.37
N LEU A 264 -8.12 -8.42 -6.19
CA LEU A 264 -7.86 -9.74 -6.75
C LEU A 264 -7.88 -9.72 -8.28
N ASP A 265 -8.85 -9.04 -8.90
CA ASP A 265 -8.93 -8.89 -10.35
C ASP A 265 -7.68 -8.15 -10.89
N LYS A 266 -7.16 -7.17 -10.15
CA LYS A 266 -5.90 -6.50 -10.50
C LYS A 266 -4.70 -7.42 -10.42
N LEU A 267 -4.58 -8.24 -9.36
CA LEU A 267 -3.52 -9.24 -9.23
C LEU A 267 -3.64 -10.34 -10.30
N ALA A 268 -4.86 -10.81 -10.56
CA ALA A 268 -5.13 -11.81 -11.61
C ALA A 268 -4.73 -11.32 -13.01
N SER A 269 -4.84 -10.02 -13.28
CA SER A 269 -4.36 -9.40 -14.53
C SER A 269 -2.83 -9.19 -14.58
N GLY A 270 -2.08 -9.65 -13.58
CA GLY A 270 -0.61 -9.48 -13.49
C GLY A 270 -0.19 -8.11 -12.95
N GLY A 271 -1.12 -7.30 -12.42
CA GLY A 271 -0.82 -5.99 -11.89
C GLY A 271 -0.20 -6.04 -10.49
N CYS A 272 0.53 -4.97 -10.12
CA CYS A 272 1.16 -4.83 -8.81
C CYS A 272 0.38 -3.90 -7.91
N ILE A 273 0.37 -4.19 -6.61
CA ILE A 273 -0.37 -3.43 -5.60
C ILE A 273 0.58 -2.98 -4.51
N GLY A 274 0.47 -1.71 -4.12
CA GLY A 274 1.13 -1.16 -2.93
C GLY A 274 0.17 -1.08 -1.75
N ILE A 275 0.55 -1.65 -0.63
CA ILE A 275 -0.23 -1.66 0.61
C ILE A 275 0.62 -1.10 1.73
N PHE A 276 0.03 -0.21 2.52
CA PHE A 276 0.56 0.25 3.79
C PHE A 276 -0.15 -0.53 4.92
N PRO A 277 0.43 -1.63 5.39
CA PRO A 277 -0.27 -2.56 6.28
C PRO A 277 -0.55 -1.97 7.66
N GLU A 278 0.10 -0.89 8.05
CA GLU A 278 -0.14 -0.12 9.28
C GLU A 278 -1.53 0.57 9.28
N GLY A 279 -2.07 0.82 8.09
CA GLY A 279 -3.43 1.33 7.90
C GLY A 279 -3.62 2.83 8.14
N GLY A 280 -2.57 3.57 8.44
CA GLY A 280 -2.52 5.01 8.57
C GLY A 280 -1.09 5.50 8.66
N SER A 281 -0.82 6.74 8.25
CA SER A 281 0.48 7.38 8.39
C SER A 281 0.70 7.88 9.82
N HIS A 282 1.94 7.82 10.30
CA HIS A 282 2.33 8.23 11.65
C HIS A 282 3.79 8.73 11.69
N ASP A 283 4.12 9.50 12.71
CA ASP A 283 5.47 10.05 12.92
C ASP A 283 6.39 9.16 13.79
N ARG A 284 5.99 7.91 14.03
CA ARG A 284 6.80 7.00 14.83
C ARG A 284 8.00 6.51 14.02
N THR A 285 9.08 6.23 14.73
CA THR A 285 10.34 5.73 14.19
C THR A 285 10.37 4.21 14.02
N ASP A 286 9.32 3.51 14.45
CA ASP A 286 9.12 2.07 14.33
C ASP A 286 7.73 1.76 13.73
N LEU A 287 7.54 0.51 13.30
CA LEU A 287 6.29 0.03 12.70
C LEU A 287 5.14 0.00 13.72
N LEU A 288 3.96 0.39 13.26
CA LEU A 288 2.72 0.07 13.98
C LEU A 288 2.33 -1.40 13.75
N PRO A 289 1.51 -1.99 14.64
CA PRO A 289 0.96 -3.33 14.43
C PRO A 289 0.30 -3.45 13.06
N LEU A 290 0.65 -4.48 12.31
CA LEU A 290 0.17 -4.68 10.96
C LEU A 290 -1.28 -5.17 10.94
N LYS A 291 -2.07 -4.65 10.01
CA LYS A 291 -3.46 -5.08 9.81
C LYS A 291 -3.55 -6.30 8.91
N VAL A 292 -4.44 -7.22 9.25
CA VAL A 292 -4.62 -8.52 8.59
C VAL A 292 -4.96 -8.44 7.09
N GLY A 293 -5.32 -7.27 6.58
CA GLY A 293 -5.77 -7.07 5.20
C GLY A 293 -4.82 -7.60 4.13
N VAL A 294 -3.51 -7.45 4.32
CA VAL A 294 -2.50 -7.95 3.36
C VAL A 294 -2.49 -9.47 3.31
N ALA A 295 -2.57 -10.14 4.46
CA ALA A 295 -2.62 -11.60 4.53
C ALA A 295 -3.90 -12.15 3.89
N LEU A 296 -5.05 -11.51 4.17
CA LEU A 296 -6.33 -11.90 3.56
C LEU A 296 -6.32 -11.75 2.03
N ILE A 297 -5.73 -10.68 1.49
CA ILE A 297 -5.60 -10.49 0.04
C ILE A 297 -4.72 -11.59 -0.56
N ALA A 298 -3.55 -11.86 0.03
CA ALA A 298 -2.61 -12.84 -0.47
C ALA A 298 -3.18 -14.26 -0.45
N TYR A 299 -3.80 -14.68 0.66
CA TYR A 299 -4.49 -15.98 0.75
C TYR A 299 -5.69 -16.07 -0.20
N SER A 300 -6.47 -14.98 -0.37
CA SER A 300 -7.62 -14.99 -1.29
C SER A 300 -7.19 -15.09 -2.75
N ALA A 301 -6.04 -14.52 -3.14
CA ALA A 301 -5.46 -14.69 -4.46
C ALA A 301 -5.04 -16.15 -4.71
N LEU A 302 -4.44 -16.78 -3.69
CA LEU A 302 -4.05 -18.20 -3.75
C LEU A 302 -5.27 -19.12 -3.78
N GLU A 303 -6.32 -18.81 -3.01
CA GLU A 303 -7.55 -19.62 -2.95
C GLU A 303 -8.38 -19.53 -4.23
N LYS A 304 -8.60 -18.30 -4.74
CA LYS A 304 -9.50 -18.04 -5.88
C LYS A 304 -8.86 -18.39 -7.21
N ASP A 305 -7.63 -17.94 -7.42
CA ASP A 305 -6.98 -17.93 -8.73
C ASP A 305 -5.74 -18.84 -8.78
N GLY A 306 -5.41 -19.54 -7.68
CA GLY A 306 -4.19 -20.34 -7.57
C GLY A 306 -2.90 -19.53 -7.61
N LEU A 307 -2.99 -18.20 -7.45
CA LEU A 307 -1.87 -17.27 -7.56
C LEU A 307 -1.14 -17.12 -6.23
N ASN A 308 0.05 -17.71 -6.11
CA ASN A 308 0.94 -17.43 -4.97
C ASN A 308 1.71 -16.13 -5.24
N VAL A 309 1.08 -15.01 -4.89
CA VAL A 309 1.61 -13.67 -5.17
C VAL A 309 2.76 -13.36 -4.23
N PRO A 310 3.97 -13.00 -4.75
CA PRO A 310 5.07 -12.56 -3.91
C PRO A 310 4.73 -11.27 -3.16
N ILE A 311 5.00 -11.26 -1.85
CA ILE A 311 4.88 -10.10 -0.98
C ILE A 311 6.29 -9.54 -0.79
N VAL A 312 6.54 -8.35 -1.32
CA VAL A 312 7.84 -7.69 -1.26
C VAL A 312 7.81 -6.59 -0.20
N PRO A 313 8.56 -6.73 0.89
CA PRO A 313 8.67 -5.67 1.89
C PRO A 313 9.54 -4.53 1.36
N VAL A 314 9.11 -3.31 1.61
CA VAL A 314 9.82 -2.10 1.17
C VAL A 314 9.97 -1.14 2.35
N GLY A 315 11.20 -0.78 2.65
CA GLY A 315 11.55 0.19 3.67
C GLY A 315 11.77 1.57 3.07
N LEU A 316 10.96 2.54 3.49
CA LEU A 316 11.18 3.96 3.20
C LEU A 316 11.88 4.60 4.41
N ASN A 317 13.13 4.99 4.22
CA ASN A 317 13.96 5.56 5.28
C ASN A 317 14.27 7.02 4.96
N TYR A 318 13.71 7.95 5.74
CA TYR A 318 13.93 9.38 5.61
C TYR A 318 14.91 9.88 6.65
N PHE A 319 16.12 10.26 6.24
CA PHE A 319 17.18 10.64 7.18
C PHE A 319 16.99 12.03 7.82
N GLN A 320 16.28 12.92 7.14
CA GLN A 320 15.95 14.27 7.61
C GLN A 320 14.62 14.70 7.01
N ALA A 321 13.54 14.07 7.45
CA ALA A 321 12.19 14.23 6.88
C ALA A 321 11.71 15.70 6.88
N HIS A 322 12.10 16.47 7.89
CA HIS A 322 11.72 17.88 8.07
C HIS A 322 12.60 18.89 7.29
N ARG A 323 13.69 18.43 6.65
CA ARG A 323 14.62 19.34 5.95
C ARG A 323 14.42 19.28 4.45
N TRP A 324 14.35 20.47 3.86
CA TRP A 324 14.44 20.63 2.42
C TRP A 324 15.75 20.04 1.87
N ARG A 325 15.66 19.30 0.76
CA ARG A 325 16.77 18.55 0.18
C ARG A 325 17.41 17.54 1.14
N GLY A 326 16.56 16.92 1.95
CA GLY A 326 16.93 15.74 2.72
C GLY A 326 17.33 14.57 1.81
N ARG A 327 17.85 13.51 2.42
CA ARG A 327 18.13 12.24 1.74
C ARG A 327 17.10 11.22 2.15
N ALA A 328 16.76 10.32 1.22
CA ALA A 328 15.94 9.16 1.48
C ALA A 328 16.64 7.90 0.94
N SER A 329 16.31 6.74 1.48
CA SER A 329 16.60 5.47 0.85
C SER A 329 15.36 4.60 0.77
N VAL A 330 15.25 3.85 -0.31
CA VAL A 330 14.19 2.87 -0.55
C VAL A 330 14.86 1.52 -0.66
N GLU A 331 14.54 0.62 0.27
CA GLU A 331 15.12 -0.71 0.30
C GLU A 331 14.03 -1.75 0.03
N PHE A 332 14.24 -2.57 -1.02
CA PHE A 332 13.40 -3.71 -1.35
C PHE A 332 13.99 -4.95 -0.70
N GLY A 333 13.18 -5.66 0.10
CA GLY A 333 13.57 -6.91 0.74
C GLY A 333 13.31 -8.14 -0.13
N GLU A 334 13.60 -9.33 0.43
CA GLU A 334 13.33 -10.59 -0.24
C GLU A 334 11.83 -10.86 -0.35
N PRO A 335 11.35 -11.38 -1.48
CA PRO A 335 9.95 -11.74 -1.66
C PRO A 335 9.53 -12.85 -0.70
N ILE A 336 8.39 -12.66 -0.05
CA ILE A 336 7.76 -13.65 0.83
C ILE A 336 6.66 -14.35 0.03
N TYR A 337 6.66 -15.68 0.06
CA TYR A 337 5.61 -16.50 -0.55
C TYR A 337 4.82 -17.21 0.55
N ILE A 338 3.52 -17.42 0.29
CA ILE A 338 2.68 -18.27 1.14
C ILE A 338 3.11 -19.72 0.94
N ASP A 339 3.23 -20.47 2.04
CA ASP A 339 3.36 -21.92 1.96
C ASP A 339 2.02 -22.52 1.52
N PRO A 340 1.96 -23.19 0.36
CA PRO A 340 0.72 -23.79 -0.14
C PRO A 340 0.07 -24.80 0.83
N SER A 341 0.85 -25.41 1.72
CA SER A 341 0.34 -26.36 2.74
C SER A 341 -0.63 -25.71 3.72
N THR A 342 -0.47 -24.39 3.99
CA THR A 342 -1.32 -23.63 4.91
C THR A 342 -2.68 -23.22 4.32
N LEU A 343 -2.90 -23.45 3.01
CA LEU A 343 -4.14 -23.08 2.33
C LEU A 343 -5.35 -23.86 2.88
N ASN A 344 -5.16 -25.11 3.27
CA ASN A 344 -6.24 -25.92 3.85
C ASN A 344 -6.71 -25.36 5.19
N SER A 345 -5.79 -24.95 6.05
CA SER A 345 -6.10 -24.27 7.32
C SER A 345 -6.78 -22.90 7.11
N TYR A 346 -6.38 -22.16 6.05
CA TYR A 346 -7.08 -20.93 5.68
C TYR A 346 -8.53 -21.18 5.25
N LYS A 347 -8.79 -22.24 4.46
CA LYS A 347 -10.14 -22.65 4.00
C LYS A 347 -11.02 -23.15 5.12
N ALA A 348 -10.45 -23.81 6.14
CA ALA A 348 -11.18 -24.28 7.31
C ALA A 348 -11.89 -23.17 8.09
N GLY A 349 -11.37 -21.92 7.99
CA GLY A 349 -11.98 -20.76 8.63
C GLY A 349 -11.70 -20.69 10.14
N GLY A 350 -12.47 -19.88 10.85
CA GLY A 350 -12.43 -19.80 12.32
C GLY A 350 -11.05 -19.49 12.90
N ALA A 351 -10.63 -20.28 13.90
CA ALA A 351 -9.36 -20.13 14.60
C ALA A 351 -8.16 -20.46 13.69
N GLU A 352 -8.26 -21.51 12.88
CA GLU A 352 -7.21 -21.93 11.95
C GLU A 352 -6.86 -20.82 10.94
N LYS A 353 -7.88 -20.21 10.34
CA LYS A 353 -7.68 -19.08 9.43
C LYS A 353 -6.99 -17.91 10.12
N ARG A 354 -7.41 -17.59 11.36
CA ARG A 354 -6.77 -16.49 12.12
C ARG A 354 -5.30 -16.78 12.38
N LYS A 355 -4.98 -18.02 12.78
CA LYS A 355 -3.61 -18.44 13.05
C LYS A 355 -2.70 -18.27 11.82
N VAL A 356 -3.07 -18.87 10.68
CA VAL A 356 -2.21 -18.79 9.48
C VAL A 356 -2.09 -17.37 8.93
N CYS A 357 -3.11 -16.52 9.10
CA CYS A 357 -3.01 -15.11 8.75
C CYS A 357 -2.08 -14.35 9.72
N SER A 358 -2.09 -14.65 11.02
CA SER A 358 -1.17 -14.08 12.02
C SER A 358 0.26 -14.49 11.71
N ASP A 359 0.52 -15.79 11.52
CA ASP A 359 1.85 -16.31 11.20
C ASP A 359 2.44 -15.65 9.93
N LEU A 360 1.60 -15.39 8.92
CA LEU A 360 2.03 -14.66 7.73
C LEU A 360 2.32 -13.18 8.03
N LEU A 361 1.50 -12.54 8.87
CA LEU A 361 1.71 -11.14 9.27
C LEU A 361 3.02 -10.98 10.05
N ASP A 362 3.33 -11.89 10.96
CA ASP A 362 4.57 -11.88 11.74
C ASP A 362 5.78 -11.96 10.80
N ARG A 363 5.74 -12.88 9.82
CA ARG A 363 6.78 -12.98 8.78
C ARG A 363 6.92 -11.70 7.95
N ILE A 364 5.80 -11.05 7.60
CA ILE A 364 5.82 -9.77 6.87
C ILE A 364 6.41 -8.69 7.75
N GLN A 365 6.03 -8.61 9.02
CA GLN A 365 6.53 -7.63 9.98
C GLN A 365 8.04 -7.75 10.19
N ASP A 366 8.54 -8.96 10.40
CA ASP A 366 9.97 -9.22 10.56
C ASP A 366 10.76 -8.83 9.30
N SER A 367 10.21 -9.17 8.13
CA SER A 367 10.82 -8.81 6.87
C SER A 367 10.77 -7.28 6.61
N MET A 368 9.71 -6.59 7.01
CA MET A 368 9.65 -5.13 6.96
C MET A 368 10.65 -4.49 7.94
N LYS A 369 10.80 -5.03 9.16
CA LYS A 369 11.83 -4.56 10.11
C LYS A 369 13.23 -4.69 9.55
N SER A 370 13.50 -5.71 8.72
CA SER A 370 14.83 -5.91 8.12
C SER A 370 15.21 -4.85 7.07
N VAL A 371 14.25 -4.12 6.51
CA VAL A 371 14.49 -3.10 5.47
C VAL A 371 14.32 -1.66 5.96
N ILE A 372 13.88 -1.46 7.20
CA ILE A 372 13.81 -0.15 7.83
C ILE A 372 14.95 0.04 8.85
N VAL A 373 15.20 1.30 9.22
CA VAL A 373 16.06 1.66 10.34
C VAL A 373 15.16 2.15 11.47
N SER A 374 14.82 1.25 12.39
CA SER A 374 13.99 1.59 13.54
C SER A 374 14.83 2.18 14.69
N ALA A 375 14.28 3.15 15.41
CA ALA A 375 14.91 3.76 16.57
C ALA A 375 13.83 3.97 17.64
N PRO A 376 14.20 4.08 18.94
CA PRO A 376 13.23 4.36 20.00
C PRO A 376 12.50 5.69 19.78
N ASP A 377 13.22 6.71 19.36
CA ASP A 377 12.72 8.05 19.10
C ASP A 377 13.50 8.75 17.96
N TYR A 378 13.11 9.96 17.66
CA TYR A 378 13.72 10.75 16.60
C TYR A 378 15.14 11.19 16.93
N ASP A 379 15.46 11.49 18.19
CA ASP A 379 16.80 11.91 18.63
C ASP A 379 17.78 10.74 18.51
N ALA A 380 17.38 9.54 18.94
CA ALA A 380 18.14 8.32 18.73
C ALA A 380 18.41 8.08 17.23
N LEU A 381 17.41 8.28 16.37
CA LEU A 381 17.57 8.16 14.92
C LEU A 381 18.62 9.14 14.39
N GLN A 382 18.65 10.38 14.87
CA GLN A 382 19.66 11.39 14.50
C GLN A 382 21.06 11.01 14.98
N ILE A 383 21.17 10.44 16.20
CA ILE A 383 22.43 9.92 16.74
C ILE A 383 22.95 8.78 15.87
N ILE A 384 22.09 7.81 15.53
CA ILE A 384 22.42 6.67 14.67
C ILE A 384 22.94 7.15 13.30
N HIS A 385 22.26 8.12 12.70
CA HIS A 385 22.66 8.68 11.40
C HIS A 385 23.97 9.47 11.50
N THR A 386 24.19 10.19 12.58
CA THR A 386 25.42 10.94 12.82
C THR A 386 26.59 9.98 13.03
N ALA A 387 26.42 8.95 13.88
CA ALA A 387 27.41 7.90 14.10
C ALA A 387 27.78 7.20 12.78
N ARG A 388 26.78 6.76 11.99
CA ARG A 388 27.01 6.20 10.66
C ARG A 388 27.88 7.10 9.80
N ARG A 389 27.59 8.43 9.73
CA ARG A 389 28.35 9.36 8.91
C ARG A 389 29.79 9.52 9.36
N LEU A 390 30.05 9.47 10.65
CA LEU A 390 31.43 9.57 11.21
C LEU A 390 32.24 8.31 10.92
N TYR A 391 31.63 7.13 11.02
CA TYR A 391 32.30 5.85 10.80
C TYR A 391 32.28 5.35 9.35
N GLN A 392 31.49 5.97 8.50
CA GLN A 392 31.35 5.59 7.11
C GLN A 392 32.67 5.75 6.35
N ARG A 393 33.18 4.66 5.79
CA ARG A 393 34.32 4.70 4.85
C ARG A 393 33.89 5.35 3.54
N ARG A 394 34.84 5.97 2.84
CA ARG A 394 34.59 6.51 1.50
C ARG A 394 34.30 5.34 0.54
N GLY A 395 33.27 5.49 -0.30
CA GLY A 395 32.92 4.50 -1.34
C GLY A 395 31.96 3.39 -0.94
N LEU A 396 31.42 3.37 0.31
CA LEU A 396 30.38 2.41 0.68
C LEU A 396 29.13 2.56 -0.20
N GLN A 397 28.59 1.42 -0.63
CA GLN A 397 27.35 1.36 -1.39
C GLN A 397 26.12 1.47 -0.46
N GLY A 398 24.92 1.69 -1.03
CA GLY A 398 23.71 1.91 -0.31
C GLY A 398 23.35 0.81 0.69
N LYS A 399 23.46 -0.45 0.28
CA LYS A 399 23.22 -1.60 1.15
C LYS A 399 24.14 -1.59 2.39
N GLU A 400 25.44 -1.40 2.20
CA GLU A 400 26.41 -1.36 3.31
C GLU A 400 26.15 -0.21 4.28
N LYS A 401 25.69 0.94 3.74
CA LYS A 401 25.29 2.09 4.58
C LYS A 401 24.07 1.80 5.43
N GLN A 402 23.08 1.10 4.88
CA GLN A 402 21.88 0.70 5.61
C GLN A 402 22.18 -0.38 6.65
N ASP A 403 22.98 -1.39 6.31
CA ASP A 403 23.42 -2.41 7.26
C ASP A 403 24.18 -1.77 8.43
N MET A 404 25.03 -0.78 8.14
CA MET A 404 25.71 -0.03 9.18
C MET A 404 24.71 0.77 10.06
N ALA A 405 23.70 1.41 9.47
CA ALA A 405 22.69 2.14 10.24
C ALA A 405 21.89 1.20 11.15
N ARG A 406 21.51 0.01 10.67
CA ARG A 406 20.84 -1.01 11.48
C ARG A 406 21.71 -1.50 12.66
N ARG A 407 22.98 -1.79 12.40
CA ARG A 407 23.94 -2.17 13.46
C ARG A 407 24.09 -1.08 14.52
N PHE A 408 24.14 0.18 14.12
CA PHE A 408 24.15 1.29 15.07
C PHE A 408 22.83 1.41 15.84
N SER A 409 21.70 1.14 15.20
CA SER A 409 20.39 1.11 15.86
C SER A 409 20.32 0.02 16.91
N GLU A 410 20.74 -1.20 16.58
CA GLU A 410 20.81 -2.32 17.53
C GLU A 410 21.77 -2.04 18.69
N GLY A 411 22.95 -1.52 18.38
CA GLY A 411 23.93 -1.12 19.41
C GLY A 411 23.38 -0.02 20.32
N TYR A 412 22.66 0.96 19.78
CA TYR A 412 22.03 2.01 20.57
C TYR A 412 20.96 1.43 21.52
N LYS A 413 20.10 0.55 21.03
CA LYS A 413 19.09 -0.15 21.85
C LYS A 413 19.74 -0.94 22.98
N MET A 414 20.79 -1.72 22.68
CA MET A 414 21.52 -2.47 23.71
C MET A 414 22.13 -1.57 24.79
N LEU A 415 22.71 -0.44 24.40
CA LEU A 415 23.28 0.52 25.35
C LEU A 415 22.20 1.19 26.21
N SER A 416 21.05 1.54 25.64
CA SER A 416 19.93 2.10 26.40
C SER A 416 19.42 1.13 27.46
N TYR A 417 19.25 -0.15 27.13
CA TYR A 417 18.86 -1.19 28.09
C TYR A 417 19.91 -1.37 29.23
N MET A 418 21.19 -1.27 28.88
CA MET A 418 22.24 -1.37 29.93
C MET A 418 22.21 -0.19 30.91
N VAL A 419 21.76 0.97 30.46
CA VAL A 419 21.68 2.20 31.29
C VAL A 419 20.39 2.22 32.12
N GLU A 420 19.25 1.81 31.52
CA GLU A 420 17.95 1.86 32.16
C GLU A 420 17.63 0.64 33.04
N GLY A 421 18.40 -0.45 32.93
CA GLY A 421 18.34 -1.61 33.81
C GLY A 421 17.20 -2.61 33.54
N ASP A 422 16.41 -2.39 32.51
CA ASP A 422 15.35 -3.31 32.04
C ASP A 422 15.87 -4.18 30.89
N PRO A 423 15.82 -5.52 30.98
CA PRO A 423 16.12 -6.39 29.86
C PRO A 423 14.99 -6.30 28.80
N PRO A 424 15.30 -6.43 27.49
CA PRO A 424 14.26 -6.48 26.46
C PRO A 424 13.36 -7.68 26.74
N GLU A 425 12.05 -7.44 26.76
CA GLU A 425 11.07 -8.52 26.68
C GLU A 425 11.27 -9.28 25.37
N ALA A 426 11.41 -10.61 25.45
CA ALA A 426 11.72 -11.52 24.37
C ALA A 426 10.55 -11.74 23.42
#